data_67a77ce0974639e8cf629a78b4883509
#
_entry.id   67a77ce0974639e8cf629a78b4883509
#
_cell.length_a   1.000
_cell.length_b   1.000
_cell.length_c   1.000
_cell.angle_alpha   90.00
_cell.angle_beta   90.00
_cell.angle_gamma   90.00
#
_symmetry.space_group_name_H-M   'P 1'
#
loop_
_entity.id
_entity.type
_entity.pdbx_description
1 polymer ?
#
loop_
_entity_poly.entity_id
_entity_poly.type
_entity_poly.pdbx_seq_one_letter_code
_entity_poly.pdbx_strand_id
1 'polypeptide(L)'
;WAYEWKRRLLLGAEDPSHMVELSRNGWEPVPLNRCPGHQAMMPVGWQGNTIERDGMILMERPAEVVEEARRMHDYLARKQVRDKEAQIAGTPDGTMTRDHAQTRPSIKKGYEAMPIPADK
;
A
#
# COMPACT_ATOMS: atom_id res chain seq x y z
N TRP A 1 19.68 -6.27 5.80
CA TRP A 1 19.06 -4.95 5.73
C TRP A 1 18.22 -4.82 4.48
N ALA A 2 17.00 -4.30 4.61
CA ALA A 2 16.14 -3.95 3.50
C ALA A 2 16.26 -2.45 3.21
N TYR A 3 16.45 -2.10 1.95
CA TYR A 3 16.61 -0.72 1.51
C TYR A 3 15.42 -0.31 0.67
N GLU A 4 14.95 0.92 0.91
CA GLU A 4 13.82 1.46 0.16
C GLU A 4 13.92 2.98 0.08
N TRP A 5 13.51 3.53 -1.05
CA TRP A 5 13.37 4.97 -1.20
C TRP A 5 12.06 5.42 -0.57
N LYS A 6 12.16 6.35 0.35
CA LYS A 6 11.00 6.96 1.01
C LYS A 6 10.87 8.43 0.65
N ARG A 7 9.66 8.91 0.58
CA ARG A 7 9.40 10.30 0.30
C ARG A 7 9.83 11.18 1.48
N ARG A 8 10.59 12.22 1.22
CA ARG A 8 10.96 13.24 2.21
C ARG A 8 10.20 14.54 2.02
N LEU A 9 9.99 14.93 0.76
CA LEU A 9 9.33 16.19 0.42
C LEU A 9 7.90 15.94 -0.06
N LEU A 10 7.00 16.81 0.34
CA LEU A 10 5.63 16.89 -0.16
C LEU A 10 5.43 18.27 -0.74
N LEU A 11 5.14 18.36 -2.04
CA LEU A 11 4.97 19.63 -2.75
C LEU A 11 6.14 20.62 -2.54
N GLY A 12 7.37 20.09 -2.53
CA GLY A 12 8.59 20.88 -2.35
C GLY A 12 8.92 21.26 -0.90
N ALA A 13 8.09 20.89 0.06
CA ALA A 13 8.31 21.15 1.49
C ALA A 13 8.56 19.86 2.26
N GLU A 14 9.36 19.93 3.32
CA GLU A 14 9.58 18.80 4.22
C GLU A 14 8.29 18.39 4.92
N ASP A 15 8.08 17.09 5.06
CA ASP A 15 6.94 16.51 5.76
C ASP A 15 7.45 15.79 7.03
N PRO A 16 7.54 16.50 8.17
CA PRO A 16 8.07 15.90 9.40
C PRO A 16 7.18 14.80 9.96
N SER A 17 5.88 14.87 9.77
CA SER A 17 4.94 13.84 10.23
C SER A 17 5.21 12.49 9.58
N HIS A 18 5.45 12.49 8.28
CA HIS A 18 5.79 11.29 7.54
C HIS A 18 7.13 10.70 7.99
N MET A 19 8.12 11.54 8.25
CA MET A 19 9.42 11.10 8.76
C MET A 19 9.31 10.47 10.15
N VAL A 20 8.44 11.00 11.01
CA VAL A 20 8.18 10.41 12.33
C VAL A 20 7.52 9.03 12.21
N GLU A 21 6.57 8.87 11.30
CA GLU A 21 5.94 7.58 11.02
C GLU A 21 6.95 6.55 10.53
N LEU A 22 7.82 6.92 9.60
CA LEU A 22 8.87 6.04 9.11
C LEU A 22 9.80 5.60 10.23
N SER A 23 10.20 6.52 11.10
CA SER A 23 11.05 6.23 12.26
C SER A 23 10.37 5.26 13.24
N ARG A 24 9.07 5.43 13.48
CA ARG A 24 8.27 4.52 14.33
C ARG A 24 8.18 3.11 13.73
N ASN A 25 8.19 3.01 12.42
CA ASN A 25 8.18 1.72 11.71
C ASN A 25 9.57 1.07 11.60
N GLY A 26 10.59 1.67 12.19
CA GLY A 26 11.94 1.13 12.23
C GLY A 26 12.81 1.53 11.04
N TRP A 27 12.35 2.45 10.20
CA TRP A 27 13.13 2.96 9.08
C TRP A 27 14.15 4.01 9.57
N GLU A 28 15.39 3.85 9.14
CA GLU A 28 16.48 4.78 9.44
C GLU A 28 17.15 5.23 8.15
N PRO A 29 17.60 6.49 8.07
CA PRO A 29 18.35 6.95 6.91
C PRO A 29 19.66 6.19 6.76
N VAL A 30 19.99 5.80 5.53
CA VAL A 30 21.29 5.17 5.24
C VAL A 30 22.36 6.24 5.28
N PRO A 31 23.45 6.06 6.08
CA PRO A 31 24.56 7.00 6.10
C PRO A 31 25.28 7.05 4.75
N LEU A 32 25.59 8.23 4.27
CA LEU A 32 26.29 8.43 3.01
C LEU A 32 27.67 7.77 2.98
N ASN A 33 28.36 7.74 4.12
CA ASN A 33 29.69 7.15 4.26
C ASN A 33 29.71 5.62 4.10
N ARG A 34 28.57 4.96 4.31
CA ARG A 34 28.42 3.51 4.11
C ARG A 34 28.40 3.13 2.63
N CYS A 35 27.99 4.04 1.78
CA CYS A 35 27.85 3.83 0.34
C CYS A 35 28.69 4.86 -0.43
N PRO A 36 30.01 4.72 -0.51
CA PRO A 36 30.88 5.73 -1.12
C PRO A 36 30.58 6.00 -2.60
N GLY A 37 30.03 5.02 -3.30
CA GLY A 37 29.61 5.21 -4.68
C GLY A 37 28.47 6.22 -4.87
N HIS A 38 27.62 6.39 -3.88
CA HIS A 38 26.51 7.35 -3.90
C HIS A 38 26.99 8.79 -3.62
N GLN A 39 28.11 8.94 -2.98
CA GLN A 39 28.68 10.27 -2.71
C GLN A 39 29.00 11.02 -4.01
N ALA A 40 29.47 10.30 -5.03
CA ALA A 40 29.73 10.88 -6.33
C ALA A 40 28.47 11.32 -7.08
N MET A 41 27.32 10.77 -6.73
CA MET A 41 26.01 11.12 -7.32
C MET A 41 25.34 12.30 -6.62
N MET A 42 25.83 12.69 -5.44
CA MET A 42 25.27 13.82 -4.69
C MET A 42 25.76 15.15 -5.29
N PRO A 43 24.99 16.23 -5.13
CA PRO A 43 25.43 17.55 -5.58
C PRO A 43 26.76 17.95 -4.95
N VAL A 44 27.57 18.70 -5.70
CA VAL A 44 28.82 19.24 -5.20
C VAL A 44 28.53 20.14 -4.00
N GLY A 45 29.25 19.91 -2.89
CA GLY A 45 29.05 20.65 -1.64
C GLY A 45 27.94 20.07 -0.75
N TRP A 46 27.43 18.88 -1.04
CA TRP A 46 26.45 18.21 -0.19
C TRP A 46 27.05 17.92 1.19
N GLN A 47 26.49 18.55 2.22
CA GLN A 47 26.96 18.41 3.60
C GLN A 47 26.14 17.43 4.44
N GLY A 48 25.02 16.93 3.92
CA GLY A 48 24.20 15.96 4.58
C GLY A 48 24.83 14.56 4.62
N ASN A 49 24.56 13.81 5.67
CA ASN A 49 25.01 12.42 5.79
C ASN A 49 23.92 11.42 5.30
N THR A 50 23.00 11.88 4.52
CA THR A 50 21.90 11.08 3.96
C THR A 50 22.02 10.98 2.44
N ILE A 51 21.40 9.94 1.87
CA ILE A 51 21.35 9.76 0.43
C ILE A 51 19.96 10.19 -0.04
N GLU A 52 19.91 11.29 -0.76
CA GLU A 52 18.66 11.88 -1.23
C GLU A 52 18.68 12.09 -2.74
N ARG A 53 17.57 11.85 -3.38
CA ARG A 53 17.41 12.07 -4.81
C ARG A 53 15.93 12.32 -5.13
N ASP A 54 15.66 13.38 -5.90
CA ASP A 54 14.32 13.73 -6.41
C ASP A 54 13.25 13.83 -5.29
N GLY A 55 13.61 14.39 -4.14
CA GLY A 55 12.72 14.50 -3.00
C GLY A 55 12.50 13.22 -2.21
N MET A 56 13.26 12.18 -2.53
CA MET A 56 13.24 10.89 -1.82
C MET A 56 14.52 10.68 -1.03
N ILE A 57 14.41 10.02 0.08
CA ILE A 57 15.53 9.63 0.94
C ILE A 57 15.66 8.11 0.97
N LEU A 58 16.89 7.63 0.85
CA LEU A 58 17.16 6.19 0.98
C LEU A 58 17.18 5.83 2.46
N MET A 59 16.33 4.89 2.82
CA MET A 59 16.20 4.39 4.18
C MET A 59 16.39 2.89 4.25
N GLU A 60 16.81 2.42 5.41
CA GLU A 60 17.01 1.00 5.68
C GLU A 60 16.29 0.58 6.95
N ARG A 61 15.91 -0.68 7.00
CA ARG A 61 15.48 -1.33 8.24
C ARG A 61 15.86 -2.80 8.22
N PRO A 62 15.91 -3.48 9.38
CA PRO A 62 16.23 -4.90 9.42
C PRO A 62 15.28 -5.72 8.53
N ALA A 63 15.83 -6.65 7.77
CA ALA A 63 15.07 -7.50 6.87
C ALA A 63 13.99 -8.32 7.60
N GLU A 64 14.27 -8.72 8.84
CA GLU A 64 13.33 -9.44 9.69
C GLU A 64 12.04 -8.65 9.93
N VAL A 65 12.16 -7.36 10.18
CA VAL A 65 11.00 -6.47 10.37
C VAL A 65 10.18 -6.35 9.10
N VAL A 66 10.84 -6.31 7.94
CA VAL A 66 10.15 -6.29 6.63
C VAL A 66 9.37 -7.59 6.41
N GLU A 67 9.98 -8.72 6.73
CA GLU A 67 9.31 -10.03 6.59
C GLU A 67 8.12 -10.16 7.53
N GLU A 68 8.27 -9.73 8.78
CA GLU A 68 7.16 -9.71 9.73
C GLU A 68 6.00 -8.84 9.25
N ALA A 69 6.30 -7.64 8.78
CA ALA A 69 5.29 -6.75 8.22
C ALA A 69 4.59 -7.39 7.01
N ARG A 70 5.34 -8.04 6.13
CA ARG A 70 4.78 -8.76 4.98
C ARG A 70 3.87 -9.90 5.42
N ARG A 71 4.29 -10.70 6.39
CA ARG A 71 3.49 -11.79 6.94
C ARG A 71 2.18 -11.27 7.54
N MET A 72 2.26 -10.17 8.29
CA MET A 72 1.07 -9.54 8.86
C MET A 72 0.11 -9.04 7.78
N HIS A 73 0.61 -8.39 6.74
CA HIS A 73 -0.20 -7.95 5.62
C HIS A 73 -0.86 -9.13 4.89
N ASP A 74 -0.11 -10.18 4.64
CA ASP A 74 -0.65 -11.39 4.00
C ASP A 74 -1.71 -12.06 4.85
N TYR A 75 -1.48 -12.14 6.16
CA TYR A 75 -2.44 -12.69 7.10
C TYR A 75 -3.75 -11.89 7.11
N LEU A 76 -3.66 -10.56 7.21
CA LEU A 76 -4.83 -9.69 7.19
C LEU A 76 -5.59 -9.77 5.87
N ALA A 77 -4.87 -9.80 4.75
CA ALA A 77 -5.46 -9.95 3.43
C ALA A 77 -6.24 -11.26 3.30
N ARG A 78 -5.65 -12.38 3.74
CA ARG A 78 -6.31 -13.69 3.74
C ARG A 78 -7.51 -13.73 4.66
N LYS A 79 -7.41 -13.09 5.83
CA LYS A 79 -8.52 -12.99 6.76
C LYS A 79 -9.69 -12.22 6.16
N GLN A 80 -9.43 -11.10 5.50
CA GLN A 80 -10.48 -10.32 4.81
C GLN A 80 -11.18 -11.14 3.73
N VAL A 81 -10.44 -11.92 2.96
CA VAL A 81 -11.00 -12.80 1.93
C VAL A 81 -11.89 -13.87 2.56
N ARG A 82 -11.44 -14.51 3.65
CA ARG A 82 -12.23 -15.51 4.36
C ARG A 82 -13.51 -14.93 4.95
N ASP A 83 -13.42 -13.74 5.55
CA ASP A 83 -14.59 -13.09 6.13
C ASP A 83 -15.63 -12.75 5.08
N LYS A 84 -15.20 -12.30 3.90
CA LYS A 84 -16.08 -12.07 2.76
C LYS A 84 -16.69 -13.35 2.21
N GLU A 85 -15.90 -14.40 2.09
CA GLU A 85 -16.38 -15.71 1.65
C GLU A 85 -17.43 -16.26 2.64
N ALA A 86 -17.20 -16.11 3.94
CA ALA A 86 -18.14 -16.51 4.97
C ALA A 86 -19.45 -15.72 4.91
N GLN A 87 -19.38 -14.43 4.63
CA GLN A 87 -20.57 -13.60 4.42
C GLN A 87 -21.37 -14.03 3.18
N ILE A 88 -20.68 -14.38 2.08
CA ILE A 88 -21.30 -14.86 0.85
C ILE A 88 -21.87 -16.26 1.05
N ALA A 89 -21.22 -17.12 1.84
CA ALA A 89 -21.69 -18.47 2.13
C ALA A 89 -22.94 -18.51 3.02
N GLY A 90 -23.24 -17.41 3.73
CA GLY A 90 -24.41 -17.31 4.59
C GLY A 90 -24.09 -17.44 6.07
N THR A 91 -25.12 -17.25 6.90
CA THR A 91 -25.01 -17.38 8.35
C THR A 91 -25.30 -18.81 8.80
N PRO A 92 -24.68 -19.27 9.93
CA PRO A 92 -24.91 -20.64 10.43
C PRO A 92 -26.35 -20.94 10.85
N ASP A 93 -27.16 -19.93 11.14
CA ASP A 93 -28.57 -20.05 11.50
C ASP A 93 -29.52 -20.13 10.30
N GLY A 94 -28.98 -20.03 9.07
CA GLY A 94 -29.76 -20.10 7.85
C GLY A 94 -30.55 -18.84 7.50
N THR A 95 -30.40 -17.75 8.28
CA THR A 95 -31.08 -16.48 8.00
C THR A 95 -30.56 -15.82 6.73
N MET A 96 -29.27 -16.02 6.41
CA MET A 96 -28.64 -15.58 5.17
C MET A 96 -27.93 -16.76 4.54
N THR A 97 -28.50 -17.32 3.49
CA THR A 97 -27.89 -18.40 2.71
C THR A 97 -27.21 -17.84 1.48
N ARG A 98 -26.29 -18.63 0.92
CA ARG A 98 -25.66 -18.27 -0.36
C ARG A 98 -26.64 -17.99 -1.48
N ASP A 99 -27.81 -18.63 -1.42
CA ASP A 99 -28.87 -18.51 -2.40
C ASP A 99 -29.91 -17.43 -2.04
N HIS A 100 -29.72 -16.76 -0.90
CA HIS A 100 -30.62 -15.71 -0.47
C HIS A 100 -30.52 -14.48 -1.39
N ALA A 101 -31.66 -13.97 -1.83
CA ALA A 101 -31.72 -12.90 -2.83
C ALA A 101 -31.00 -11.60 -2.41
N GLN A 102 -30.89 -11.35 -1.09
CA GLN A 102 -30.20 -10.18 -0.55
C GLN A 102 -28.67 -10.34 -0.50
N THR A 103 -28.17 -11.57 -0.52
CA THR A 103 -26.74 -11.88 -0.49
C THR A 103 -26.16 -12.13 -1.86
N ARG A 104 -26.99 -12.38 -2.85
CA ARG A 104 -26.59 -12.48 -4.25
C ARG A 104 -26.82 -11.13 -4.93
N PRO A 105 -25.78 -10.42 -5.31
CA PRO A 105 -25.97 -9.35 -6.27
C PRO A 105 -26.41 -9.98 -7.58
N SER A 106 -27.70 -9.89 -7.90
CA SER A 106 -28.16 -10.24 -9.23
C SER A 106 -27.79 -9.11 -10.17
N ILE A 107 -26.66 -9.22 -10.80
CA ILE A 107 -26.35 -8.37 -11.94
C ILE A 107 -27.15 -8.95 -13.11
N LYS A 108 -28.30 -8.43 -13.35
CA LYS A 108 -28.97 -8.67 -14.62
C LYS A 108 -28.22 -7.89 -15.69
N LYS A 109 -27.35 -8.57 -16.39
CA LYS A 109 -26.88 -8.07 -17.67
C LYS A 109 -28.04 -8.19 -18.68
N GLY A 110 -29.03 -7.36 -18.52
CA GLY A 110 -30.04 -7.17 -19.53
C GLY A 110 -29.67 -5.95 -20.32
N TYR A 111 -29.15 -6.14 -21.50
CA TYR A 111 -29.28 -5.12 -22.51
C TYR A 111 -30.75 -5.13 -22.94
N GLU A 112 -31.58 -4.44 -22.23
CA GLU A 112 -32.78 -3.96 -22.86
C GLU A 112 -32.36 -2.87 -23.83
N ALA A 113 -32.41 -3.20 -25.11
CA ALA A 113 -32.24 -2.18 -26.11
C ALA A 113 -33.25 -1.08 -25.77
N MET A 114 -32.73 0.14 -25.55
CA MET A 114 -33.60 1.30 -25.39
C MET A 114 -34.60 1.30 -26.56
N PRO A 115 -35.90 1.40 -26.29
CA PRO A 115 -36.87 1.43 -27.38
C PRO A 115 -36.50 2.61 -28.28
N ILE A 116 -36.18 2.29 -29.52
CA ILE A 116 -35.95 3.31 -30.53
C ILE A 116 -37.24 4.08 -30.68
N PRO A 117 -37.24 5.42 -30.48
CA PRO A 117 -38.44 6.18 -30.68
C PRO A 117 -38.93 5.94 -32.10
N ALA A 118 -40.19 5.52 -32.21
CA ALA A 118 -40.78 5.23 -33.50
C ALA A 118 -40.70 6.50 -34.38
N ASP A 119 -39.96 6.39 -35.47
CA ASP A 119 -39.94 7.44 -36.48
C ASP A 119 -41.33 7.55 -37.12
N LYS A 120 -41.88 8.68 -36.96
CA LYS A 120 -43.07 9.06 -37.70
C LYS A 120 -42.72 9.99 -38.82
#